data_1417120eaa8393560d4354a2e0ed6d41
#
_entry.id   1417120eaa8393560d4354a2e0ed6d41
#
_cell.length_a   1.000
_cell.length_b   1.000
_cell.length_c   1.000
_cell.angle_alpha   90.00
_cell.angle_beta   90.00
_cell.angle_gamma   90.00
#
_symmetry.space_group_name_H-M   'P 1'
#
loop_
_entity.id
_entity.type
_entity.pdbx_description
1 polymer ?
#
loop_
_entity_poly.entity_id
_entity_poly.type
_entity_poly.pdbx_seq_one_letter_code
_entity_poly.pdbx_strand_id
1 'polypeptide(L)'
;MGGGAAGSSGGGVTWINSQPLSMSRLRGKVVMIDFWDYTCINCIRTFPVNKKLWEQYRDDGFVLIGVDDAEFSSAAPVDRVREAVKRFELPYPVVVDDRFQIWNAYKNEYWPNIFLIDAQGIIRYNHAGEGDDKEIEGAIQSLLKEAHPGLTFPVSGTIAPDVNVTAPGCGGQPTPEMYVGDWSGRGTLANPEGYRDHKTIDYAQQNSVADGHVVLSGRWETDKNGMIYRGKHKGEEPGSDHATMQYHARELYSVMNLAKGRAARLYIKQDGKYLTAANKGADVTIDSEGRSYVEVREPRLYYLVQSSEFGSHAVELFPAADGLMIDSFTFGNNCQTDFAHR
;
A
#
# COMPACT_ATOMS: atom_id res chain seq x y z
N MET A 1 -23.75 -23.35 -25.43
CA MET A 1 -23.56 -24.37 -24.41
C MET A 1 -22.45 -23.86 -23.51
N GLY A 2 -22.85 -23.47 -22.29
CA GLY A 2 -22.00 -22.82 -21.33
C GLY A 2 -21.09 -23.80 -20.60
N GLY A 3 -19.85 -23.38 -20.38
CA GLY A 3 -18.92 -24.00 -19.45
C GLY A 3 -18.72 -23.07 -18.27
N GLY A 4 -19.52 -23.23 -17.22
CA GLY A 4 -19.30 -22.57 -15.95
C GLY A 4 -18.07 -23.16 -15.27
N ALA A 5 -17.10 -22.34 -14.96
CA ALA A 5 -16.00 -22.70 -14.08
C ALA A 5 -16.53 -22.82 -12.66
N ALA A 6 -16.67 -24.06 -12.17
CA ALA A 6 -16.99 -24.37 -10.80
C ALA A 6 -15.87 -23.89 -9.88
N GLY A 7 -16.18 -22.95 -8.98
CA GLY A 7 -15.32 -22.59 -7.87
C GLY A 7 -15.18 -23.80 -6.93
N SER A 8 -13.97 -24.30 -6.74
CA SER A 8 -13.69 -25.32 -5.74
C SER A 8 -13.62 -24.66 -4.37
N SER A 9 -14.67 -24.79 -3.59
CA SER A 9 -14.69 -24.52 -2.14
C SER A 9 -13.98 -25.67 -1.41
N GLY A 10 -12.67 -25.65 -1.42
CA GLY A 10 -11.84 -26.51 -0.59
C GLY A 10 -10.66 -25.70 -0.13
N GLY A 11 -10.42 -25.62 1.17
CA GLY A 11 -9.50 -24.77 1.94
C GLY A 11 -8.08 -24.55 1.44
N GLY A 12 -7.90 -24.12 0.21
CA GLY A 12 -6.63 -23.79 -0.43
C GLY A 12 -6.61 -22.33 -0.86
N VAL A 13 -5.42 -21.77 -0.88
CA VAL A 13 -5.12 -20.42 -1.38
C VAL A 13 -5.57 -20.26 -2.84
N THR A 14 -5.96 -19.05 -3.22
CA THR A 14 -6.35 -18.70 -4.59
C THR A 14 -5.14 -18.23 -5.40
N TRP A 15 -4.96 -18.77 -6.61
CA TRP A 15 -3.91 -18.37 -7.54
C TRP A 15 -4.45 -17.50 -8.68
N ILE A 16 -3.67 -16.50 -9.07
CA ILE A 16 -3.91 -15.58 -10.18
C ILE A 16 -2.70 -15.68 -11.13
N ASN A 17 -2.93 -15.60 -12.44
CA ASN A 17 -1.94 -15.71 -13.50
C ASN A 17 -1.24 -17.07 -13.62
N SER A 18 -1.57 -18.05 -12.79
CA SER A 18 -1.01 -19.40 -12.91
C SER A 18 -1.94 -20.47 -12.33
N GLN A 19 -1.64 -21.73 -12.65
CA GLN A 19 -2.12 -22.87 -11.87
C GLN A 19 -1.39 -22.91 -10.52
N PRO A 20 -1.93 -23.62 -9.50
CA PRO A 20 -1.28 -23.76 -8.22
C PRO A 20 0.17 -24.27 -8.35
N LEU A 21 1.09 -23.54 -7.76
CA LEU A 21 2.51 -23.88 -7.66
C LEU A 21 2.82 -24.51 -6.30
N SER A 22 3.90 -25.31 -6.26
CA SER A 22 4.44 -25.85 -5.00
C SER A 22 5.96 -25.85 -5.05
N MET A 23 6.61 -25.61 -3.93
CA MET A 23 8.07 -25.59 -3.83
C MET A 23 8.72 -26.90 -4.28
N SER A 24 8.02 -28.05 -4.10
CA SER A 24 8.51 -29.34 -4.58
C SER A 24 8.59 -29.44 -6.13
N ARG A 25 7.66 -28.78 -6.83
CA ARG A 25 7.65 -28.70 -8.31
C ARG A 25 8.60 -27.66 -8.87
N LEU A 26 9.04 -26.73 -8.04
CA LEU A 26 9.97 -25.65 -8.39
C LEU A 26 11.43 -26.01 -8.14
N ARG A 27 11.74 -27.26 -7.77
CA ARG A 27 13.13 -27.73 -7.66
C ARG A 27 13.86 -27.56 -8.99
N GLY A 28 15.10 -27.11 -8.93
CA GLY A 28 15.89 -26.73 -10.10
C GLY A 28 15.66 -25.30 -10.60
N LYS A 29 14.73 -24.55 -9.97
CA LYS A 29 14.45 -23.14 -10.25
C LYS A 29 14.94 -22.26 -9.11
N VAL A 30 15.34 -21.03 -9.43
CA VAL A 30 15.51 -19.96 -8.46
C VAL A 30 14.16 -19.29 -8.25
N VAL A 31 13.72 -19.20 -7.00
CA VAL A 31 12.38 -18.69 -6.68
C VAL A 31 12.50 -17.43 -5.82
N MET A 32 11.82 -16.38 -6.22
CA MET A 32 11.59 -15.19 -5.39
C MET A 32 10.15 -15.24 -4.89
N ILE A 33 10.00 -15.20 -3.57
CA ILE A 33 8.71 -14.95 -2.90
C ILE A 33 8.69 -13.49 -2.53
N ASP A 34 7.65 -12.76 -2.96
CA ASP A 34 7.44 -11.35 -2.70
C ASP A 34 6.13 -11.18 -1.91
N PHE A 35 6.23 -10.86 -0.62
CA PHE A 35 5.08 -10.55 0.24
C PHE A 35 4.66 -9.11 0.03
N TRP A 36 3.40 -8.90 -0.35
CA TRP A 36 2.89 -7.59 -0.71
C TRP A 36 1.40 -7.41 -0.37
N ASP A 37 0.96 -6.17 -0.33
CA ASP A 37 -0.44 -5.76 -0.33
C ASP A 37 -0.63 -4.60 -1.32
N TYR A 38 -1.75 -4.57 -2.02
CA TYR A 38 -2.04 -3.51 -3.00
C TYR A 38 -2.39 -2.17 -2.36
N THR A 39 -2.57 -2.11 -1.05
CA THR A 39 -2.75 -0.86 -0.28
C THR A 39 -1.43 -0.32 0.28
N CYS A 40 -0.37 -1.10 0.23
CA CYS A 40 0.96 -0.73 0.69
C CYS A 40 1.72 0.07 -0.37
N ILE A 41 2.01 1.36 -0.14
CA ILE A 41 2.75 2.20 -1.10
C ILE A 41 4.16 1.67 -1.38
N ASN A 42 4.86 1.17 -0.35
CA ASN A 42 6.20 0.63 -0.50
C ASN A 42 6.20 -0.61 -1.42
N CYS A 43 5.15 -1.45 -1.33
CA CYS A 43 4.95 -2.58 -2.24
C CYS A 43 4.68 -2.12 -3.68
N ILE A 44 3.79 -1.12 -3.85
CA ILE A 44 3.46 -0.58 -5.17
C ILE A 44 4.71 -0.06 -5.88
N ARG A 45 5.65 0.53 -5.14
CA ARG A 45 6.92 1.04 -5.68
C ARG A 45 7.87 -0.07 -6.15
N THR A 46 7.79 -1.28 -5.62
CA THR A 46 8.63 -2.41 -6.07
C THR A 46 8.10 -3.08 -7.35
N PHE A 47 6.82 -2.94 -7.69
CA PHE A 47 6.22 -3.63 -8.84
C PHE A 47 6.93 -3.37 -10.18
N PRO A 48 7.35 -2.14 -10.55
CA PRO A 48 8.06 -1.90 -11.80
C PRO A 48 9.36 -2.68 -11.91
N VAL A 49 10.11 -2.80 -10.81
CA VAL A 49 11.35 -3.56 -10.75
C VAL A 49 11.06 -5.06 -10.80
N ASN A 50 10.13 -5.55 -10.02
CA ASN A 50 9.73 -6.95 -9.98
C ASN A 50 9.26 -7.45 -11.36
N LYS A 51 8.50 -6.63 -12.11
CA LYS A 51 8.11 -6.94 -13.50
C LYS A 51 9.33 -7.12 -14.40
N LYS A 52 10.29 -6.18 -14.34
CA LYS A 52 11.53 -6.25 -15.15
C LYS A 52 12.39 -7.46 -14.78
N LEU A 53 12.57 -7.76 -13.50
CA LEU A 53 13.31 -8.92 -13.03
C LEU A 53 12.67 -10.21 -13.53
N TRP A 54 11.33 -10.32 -13.43
CA TRP A 54 10.61 -11.50 -13.94
C TRP A 54 10.72 -11.62 -15.45
N GLU A 55 10.52 -10.56 -16.21
CA GLU A 55 10.63 -10.55 -17.68
C GLU A 55 12.03 -10.95 -18.13
N GLN A 56 13.06 -10.48 -17.45
CA GLN A 56 14.46 -10.73 -17.84
C GLN A 56 14.91 -12.17 -17.54
N TYR A 57 14.52 -12.73 -16.39
CA TYR A 57 15.14 -13.97 -15.90
C TYR A 57 14.24 -15.20 -15.95
N ARG A 58 12.94 -15.08 -16.25
CA ARG A 58 12.00 -16.21 -16.26
C ARG A 58 12.43 -17.36 -17.18
N ASP A 59 13.01 -17.05 -18.32
CA ASP A 59 13.45 -18.05 -19.31
C ASP A 59 14.76 -18.73 -18.90
N ASP A 60 15.51 -18.14 -17.96
CA ASP A 60 16.73 -18.66 -17.37
C ASP A 60 16.50 -19.53 -16.13
N GLY A 61 15.23 -19.80 -15.80
CA GLY A 61 14.89 -20.61 -14.63
C GLY A 61 14.52 -19.86 -13.37
N PHE A 62 14.25 -18.56 -13.48
CA PHE A 62 13.73 -17.73 -12.39
C PHE A 62 12.20 -17.80 -12.32
N VAL A 63 11.66 -17.85 -11.10
CA VAL A 63 10.21 -17.80 -10.84
C VAL A 63 9.98 -16.74 -9.76
N LEU A 64 9.13 -15.75 -10.06
CA LEU A 64 8.63 -14.80 -9.07
C LEU A 64 7.20 -15.20 -8.70
N ILE A 65 6.92 -15.26 -7.40
CA ILE A 65 5.59 -15.51 -6.84
C ILE A 65 5.28 -14.35 -5.90
N GLY A 66 4.29 -13.54 -6.25
CA GLY A 66 3.71 -12.55 -5.34
C GLY A 66 2.78 -13.25 -4.36
N VAL A 67 2.97 -13.03 -3.07
CA VAL A 67 2.08 -13.50 -2.01
C VAL A 67 1.35 -12.28 -1.47
N ASP A 68 0.06 -12.21 -1.76
CA ASP A 68 -0.81 -11.14 -1.29
C ASP A 68 -1.36 -11.51 0.08
N ASP A 69 -0.99 -10.73 1.06
CA ASP A 69 -1.44 -10.83 2.46
C ASP A 69 -2.01 -9.48 2.87
N ALA A 70 -3.33 -9.39 2.96
CA ALA A 70 -4.00 -8.12 3.18
C ALA A 70 -3.69 -7.53 4.57
N GLU A 71 -3.12 -6.34 4.59
CA GLU A 71 -2.87 -5.58 5.81
C GLU A 71 -4.18 -5.14 6.47
N PHE A 72 -5.14 -4.71 5.65
CA PHE A 72 -6.48 -4.32 6.10
C PHE A 72 -7.53 -5.33 5.65
N SER A 73 -8.49 -5.64 6.51
CA SER A 73 -9.55 -6.61 6.20
C SER A 73 -10.39 -6.20 4.97
N SER A 74 -10.47 -4.91 4.67
CA SER A 74 -11.13 -4.37 3.48
C SER A 74 -10.41 -4.75 2.17
N ALA A 75 -9.11 -5.03 2.24
CA ALA A 75 -8.27 -5.42 1.12
C ALA A 75 -8.30 -6.94 0.83
N ALA A 76 -8.66 -7.77 1.80
CA ALA A 76 -8.61 -9.23 1.74
C ALA A 76 -9.47 -9.93 0.65
N PRO A 77 -10.61 -9.38 0.14
CA PRO A 77 -11.40 -10.09 -0.86
C PRO A 77 -10.63 -10.38 -2.16
N VAL A 78 -10.58 -11.64 -2.57
CA VAL A 78 -9.85 -12.13 -3.77
C VAL A 78 -10.16 -11.33 -5.04
N ASP A 79 -11.40 -10.91 -5.23
CA ASP A 79 -11.77 -10.13 -6.42
C ASP A 79 -11.08 -8.77 -6.45
N ARG A 80 -10.83 -8.17 -5.30
CA ARG A 80 -10.07 -6.90 -5.21
C ARG A 80 -8.59 -7.10 -5.52
N VAL A 81 -8.02 -8.20 -5.04
CA VAL A 81 -6.64 -8.58 -5.40
C VAL A 81 -6.54 -8.81 -6.92
N ARG A 82 -7.54 -9.45 -7.55
CA ARG A 82 -7.59 -9.62 -9.02
C ARG A 82 -7.63 -8.28 -9.76
N GLU A 83 -8.44 -7.34 -9.27
CA GLU A 83 -8.50 -5.99 -9.82
C GLU A 83 -7.17 -5.25 -9.66
N ALA A 84 -6.51 -5.39 -8.51
CA ALA A 84 -5.19 -4.82 -8.26
C ALA A 84 -4.12 -5.42 -9.18
N VAL A 85 -4.06 -6.74 -9.31
CA VAL A 85 -3.15 -7.44 -10.24
C VAL A 85 -3.33 -6.93 -11.67
N LYS A 86 -4.57 -6.73 -12.10
CA LYS A 86 -4.87 -6.17 -13.43
C LYS A 86 -4.46 -4.69 -13.53
N ARG A 87 -4.78 -3.88 -12.52
CA ARG A 87 -4.47 -2.44 -12.50
C ARG A 87 -2.98 -2.16 -12.56
N PHE A 88 -2.19 -2.95 -11.81
CA PHE A 88 -0.73 -2.83 -11.79
C PHE A 88 -0.05 -3.65 -12.88
N GLU A 89 -0.83 -4.36 -13.71
CA GLU A 89 -0.32 -5.18 -14.82
C GLU A 89 0.77 -6.16 -14.35
N LEU A 90 0.52 -6.87 -13.23
CA LEU A 90 1.46 -7.83 -12.69
C LEU A 90 1.44 -9.11 -13.54
N PRO A 91 2.54 -9.48 -14.24
CA PRO A 91 2.54 -10.59 -15.21
C PRO A 91 2.88 -11.94 -14.57
N TYR A 92 3.42 -11.95 -13.37
CA TYR A 92 3.90 -13.14 -12.67
C TYR A 92 2.80 -13.83 -11.85
N PRO A 93 3.00 -15.09 -11.42
CA PRO A 93 2.11 -15.79 -10.50
C PRO A 93 1.86 -15.01 -9.20
N VAL A 94 0.60 -14.91 -8.81
CA VAL A 94 0.19 -14.34 -7.54
C VAL A 94 -0.66 -15.34 -6.78
N VAL A 95 -0.41 -15.50 -5.49
CA VAL A 95 -1.21 -16.27 -4.56
C VAL A 95 -1.81 -15.37 -3.49
N VAL A 96 -3.12 -15.50 -3.26
CA VAL A 96 -3.83 -14.77 -2.21
C VAL A 96 -3.80 -15.63 -0.95
N ASP A 97 -3.12 -15.17 0.08
CA ASP A 97 -2.93 -15.84 1.38
C ASP A 97 -3.86 -15.23 2.45
N ASP A 98 -5.16 -15.24 2.20
CA ASP A 98 -6.21 -14.63 3.03
C ASP A 98 -6.22 -15.08 4.50
N ARG A 99 -5.46 -16.13 4.84
CA ARG A 99 -5.33 -16.70 6.18
C ARG A 99 -3.93 -16.61 6.76
N PHE A 100 -3.03 -15.89 6.11
CA PHE A 100 -1.65 -15.74 6.55
C PHE A 100 -0.90 -17.08 6.76
N GLN A 101 -1.24 -18.10 5.96
CA GLN A 101 -0.62 -19.43 6.08
C GLN A 101 0.80 -19.45 5.53
N ILE A 102 1.00 -18.82 4.36
CA ILE A 102 2.31 -18.68 3.74
C ILE A 102 3.13 -17.67 4.53
N TRP A 103 2.52 -16.53 4.89
CA TRP A 103 3.10 -15.52 5.77
C TRP A 103 3.72 -16.15 7.03
N ASN A 104 2.93 -16.93 7.77
CA ASN A 104 3.37 -17.57 9.00
C ASN A 104 4.43 -18.64 8.77
N ALA A 105 4.36 -19.40 7.65
CA ALA A 105 5.34 -20.42 7.30
C ALA A 105 6.73 -19.82 7.03
N TYR A 106 6.79 -18.62 6.43
CA TYR A 106 8.02 -17.87 6.22
C TYR A 106 8.42 -17.03 7.43
N LYS A 107 7.58 -16.95 8.48
CA LYS A 107 7.75 -16.03 9.63
C LYS A 107 7.93 -14.59 9.16
N ASN A 108 7.12 -14.20 8.18
CA ASN A 108 7.17 -12.85 7.63
C ASN A 108 6.64 -11.83 8.65
N GLU A 109 7.18 -10.61 8.63
CA GLU A 109 6.82 -9.53 9.56
C GLU A 109 6.61 -8.17 8.86
N TYR A 110 6.90 -8.09 7.54
CA TYR A 110 6.96 -6.82 6.81
C TYR A 110 6.31 -6.88 5.43
N TRP A 111 5.84 -5.74 4.96
CA TRP A 111 5.46 -5.46 3.56
C TRP A 111 6.25 -4.25 3.02
N PRO A 112 6.89 -4.34 1.83
CA PRO A 112 7.17 -5.58 1.14
C PRO A 112 8.26 -6.38 1.84
N ASN A 113 8.33 -7.69 1.58
CA ASN A 113 9.46 -8.52 1.99
C ASN A 113 9.71 -9.62 0.96
N ILE A 114 10.96 -9.79 0.56
CA ILE A 114 11.33 -10.82 -0.42
C ILE A 114 12.23 -11.89 0.19
N PHE A 115 12.02 -13.12 -0.27
CA PHE A 115 12.87 -14.26 0.02
C PHE A 115 13.36 -14.87 -1.28
N LEU A 116 14.68 -15.02 -1.47
CA LEU A 116 15.24 -15.75 -2.59
C LEU A 116 15.60 -17.17 -2.15
N ILE A 117 15.16 -18.13 -2.96
CA ILE A 117 15.26 -19.57 -2.72
C ILE A 117 16.03 -20.18 -3.87
N ASP A 118 17.05 -20.97 -3.55
CA ASP A 118 17.90 -21.63 -4.56
C ASP A 118 17.21 -22.85 -5.21
N ALA A 119 17.87 -23.42 -6.21
CA ALA A 119 17.41 -24.60 -6.93
C ALA A 119 17.20 -25.83 -6.04
N GLN A 120 17.82 -25.88 -4.87
CA GLN A 120 17.66 -26.92 -3.86
C GLN A 120 16.50 -26.63 -2.90
N GLY A 121 15.86 -25.44 -3.03
CA GLY A 121 14.74 -25.00 -2.19
C GLY A 121 15.17 -24.49 -0.81
N ILE A 122 16.37 -23.95 -0.71
CA ILE A 122 16.93 -23.34 0.50
C ILE A 122 16.83 -21.83 0.38
N ILE A 123 16.31 -21.16 1.41
CA ILE A 123 16.31 -19.69 1.48
C ILE A 123 17.76 -19.22 1.61
N ARG A 124 18.19 -18.36 0.68
CA ARG A 124 19.56 -17.85 0.57
C ARG A 124 19.66 -16.35 0.84
N TYR A 125 18.57 -15.62 0.66
CA TYR A 125 18.53 -14.17 0.82
C TYR A 125 17.16 -13.73 1.31
N ASN A 126 17.12 -12.68 2.11
CA ASN A 126 15.90 -12.02 2.56
C ASN A 126 16.14 -10.52 2.59
N HIS A 127 15.19 -9.74 2.10
CA HIS A 127 15.21 -8.28 2.15
C HIS A 127 13.82 -7.76 2.55
N ALA A 128 13.76 -7.03 3.66
CA ALA A 128 12.56 -6.39 4.17
C ALA A 128 12.53 -4.90 3.78
N GLY A 129 11.43 -4.47 3.19
CA GLY A 129 11.25 -3.10 2.72
C GLY A 129 11.53 -2.94 1.22
N GLU A 130 11.42 -1.68 0.74
CA GLU A 130 11.75 -1.29 -0.63
C GLU A 130 13.23 -0.90 -0.76
N GLY A 131 13.76 -0.91 -1.99
CA GLY A 131 15.14 -0.55 -2.32
C GLY A 131 16.07 -1.76 -2.44
N ASP A 132 17.38 -1.48 -2.48
CA ASP A 132 18.46 -2.47 -2.69
C ASP A 132 18.27 -3.32 -3.97
N ASP A 133 17.56 -2.79 -4.96
CA ASP A 133 17.19 -3.48 -6.20
C ASP A 133 18.39 -4.09 -6.94
N LYS A 134 19.51 -3.38 -6.93
CA LYS A 134 20.77 -3.87 -7.51
C LYS A 134 21.33 -5.08 -6.78
N GLU A 135 21.25 -5.09 -5.45
CA GLU A 135 21.71 -6.22 -4.63
C GLU A 135 20.82 -7.43 -4.85
N ILE A 136 19.49 -7.22 -4.87
CA ILE A 136 18.49 -8.24 -5.15
C ILE A 136 18.74 -8.87 -6.53
N GLU A 137 18.93 -8.05 -7.57
CA GLU A 137 19.26 -8.53 -8.91
C GLU A 137 20.56 -9.34 -8.92
N GLY A 138 21.59 -8.86 -8.21
CA GLY A 138 22.87 -9.57 -8.08
C GLY A 138 22.74 -10.93 -7.40
N ALA A 139 21.91 -11.03 -6.36
CA ALA A 139 21.60 -12.28 -5.69
C ALA A 139 20.85 -13.25 -6.60
N ILE A 140 19.86 -12.80 -7.38
CA ILE A 140 19.16 -13.60 -8.39
C ILE A 140 20.14 -14.16 -9.40
N GLN A 141 21.00 -13.31 -9.98
CA GLN A 141 22.02 -13.72 -10.96
C GLN A 141 22.99 -14.76 -10.41
N SER A 142 23.42 -14.58 -9.13
CA SER A 142 24.31 -15.53 -8.47
C SER A 142 23.67 -16.91 -8.33
N LEU A 143 22.45 -16.98 -7.84
CA LEU A 143 21.72 -18.21 -7.67
C LEU A 143 21.39 -18.90 -9.01
N LEU A 144 21.10 -18.14 -10.06
CA LEU A 144 20.89 -18.67 -11.41
C LEU A 144 22.17 -19.27 -12.00
N LYS A 145 23.34 -18.64 -11.77
CA LYS A 145 24.64 -19.21 -12.19
C LYS A 145 24.98 -20.48 -11.41
N GLU A 146 24.65 -20.54 -10.11
CA GLU A 146 24.82 -21.76 -9.31
C GLU A 146 23.96 -22.92 -9.85
N ALA A 147 22.72 -22.63 -10.23
CA ALA A 147 21.80 -23.62 -10.80
C ALA A 147 22.18 -24.02 -12.24
N HIS A 148 22.67 -23.07 -13.02
CA HIS A 148 22.97 -23.20 -14.45
C HIS A 148 24.32 -22.55 -14.80
N PRO A 149 25.45 -23.23 -14.59
CA PRO A 149 26.80 -22.65 -14.69
C PRO A 149 27.19 -22.03 -16.05
N GLY A 150 26.39 -22.29 -17.10
CA GLY A 150 26.62 -21.71 -18.44
C GLY A 150 26.00 -20.32 -18.66
N LEU A 151 25.19 -19.83 -17.72
CA LEU A 151 24.53 -18.55 -17.87
C LEU A 151 25.49 -17.38 -17.61
N THR A 152 25.33 -16.33 -18.42
CA THR A 152 26.06 -15.05 -18.27
C THR A 152 25.04 -13.94 -18.27
N PHE A 153 25.21 -12.97 -17.37
CA PHE A 153 24.29 -11.86 -17.20
C PHE A 153 25.01 -10.53 -17.31
N PRO A 154 24.32 -9.41 -17.65
CA PRO A 154 24.85 -8.08 -17.54
C PRO A 154 25.20 -7.76 -16.06
N VAL A 155 25.94 -6.69 -15.85
CA VAL A 155 26.22 -6.21 -14.48
C VAL A 155 24.90 -5.87 -13.79
N SER A 156 24.72 -6.34 -12.55
CA SER A 156 23.53 -6.03 -11.75
C SER A 156 23.38 -4.51 -11.55
N GLY A 157 22.12 -4.05 -11.49
CA GLY A 157 21.77 -2.62 -11.45
C GLY A 157 21.56 -2.01 -12.83
N THR A 158 21.73 -2.80 -13.92
CA THR A 158 21.39 -2.33 -15.28
C THR A 158 19.89 -2.40 -15.54
N ILE A 159 19.24 -3.45 -15.01
CA ILE A 159 17.79 -3.71 -15.18
C ILE A 159 17.01 -3.09 -14.04
N ALA A 160 17.54 -3.23 -12.83
CA ALA A 160 16.99 -2.69 -11.60
C ALA A 160 17.99 -1.67 -11.02
N PRO A 161 18.04 -0.43 -11.51
CA PRO A 161 18.82 0.60 -10.85
C PRO A 161 18.22 0.91 -9.48
N ASP A 162 19.06 1.08 -8.49
CA ASP A 162 18.57 1.48 -7.16
C ASP A 162 17.77 2.77 -7.26
N VAL A 163 16.49 2.64 -7.05
CA VAL A 163 15.59 3.78 -6.89
C VAL A 163 15.52 4.09 -5.41
N ASN A 164 16.44 4.90 -4.94
CA ASN A 164 16.43 5.32 -3.55
C ASN A 164 15.39 6.43 -3.34
N VAL A 165 14.18 6.05 -3.00
CA VAL A 165 13.07 6.97 -2.67
C VAL A 165 13.35 7.78 -1.40
N THR A 166 14.33 7.37 -0.61
CA THR A 166 14.86 8.10 0.56
C THR A 166 16.23 8.70 0.30
N ALA A 167 16.62 8.91 -0.97
CA ALA A 167 17.94 9.36 -1.33
C ALA A 167 18.38 10.61 -0.56
N PRO A 168 19.63 10.66 -0.08
CA PRO A 168 20.21 11.88 0.48
C PRO A 168 20.05 13.03 -0.54
N GLY A 169 19.46 14.14 -0.12
CA GLY A 169 19.16 15.29 -1.00
C GLY A 169 17.70 15.46 -1.39
N CYS A 170 16.83 14.46 -1.13
CA CYS A 170 15.38 14.62 -1.34
C CYS A 170 14.66 15.29 -0.17
N GLY A 171 15.34 15.62 0.91
CA GLY A 171 14.78 16.18 2.15
C GLY A 171 15.09 15.31 3.36
N GLY A 172 14.36 15.47 4.46
CA GLY A 172 14.54 14.71 5.70
C GLY A 172 13.87 13.33 5.66
N GLN A 173 13.88 12.66 6.79
CA GLN A 173 13.09 11.46 7.01
C GLN A 173 11.61 11.85 7.06
N PRO A 174 10.71 11.22 6.30
CA PRO A 174 9.29 11.49 6.39
C PRO A 174 8.73 11.00 7.73
N THR A 175 7.58 11.56 8.12
CA THR A 175 6.79 11.03 9.23
C THR A 175 6.59 9.52 9.03
N PRO A 176 6.78 8.70 10.07
CA PRO A 176 6.48 7.28 10.02
C PRO A 176 5.01 7.02 9.68
N GLU A 177 4.72 5.87 9.10
CA GLU A 177 3.34 5.46 8.81
C GLU A 177 2.45 5.54 10.04
N MET A 178 1.23 6.05 9.83
CA MET A 178 0.25 6.29 10.89
C MET A 178 -0.96 5.39 10.68
N TYR A 179 -1.17 4.46 11.60
CA TYR A 179 -2.39 3.66 11.69
C TYR A 179 -3.40 4.41 12.54
N VAL A 180 -4.59 4.63 12.01
CA VAL A 180 -5.63 5.44 12.69
C VAL A 180 -6.71 4.60 13.36
N GLY A 181 -6.66 3.28 13.21
CA GLY A 181 -7.38 2.32 14.03
C GLY A 181 -6.56 1.88 15.24
N ASP A 182 -7.18 1.09 16.12
CA ASP A 182 -6.50 0.52 17.30
C ASP A 182 -5.77 -0.81 16.97
N TRP A 183 -5.24 -0.90 15.77
CA TRP A 183 -4.59 -2.11 15.28
C TRP A 183 -3.25 -2.34 15.99
N SER A 184 -3.17 -3.48 16.71
CA SER A 184 -1.93 -3.90 17.39
C SER A 184 -1.26 -2.84 18.28
N GLY A 185 -2.05 -1.90 18.84
CA GLY A 185 -1.52 -0.81 19.68
C GLY A 185 -0.68 0.22 18.92
N ARG A 186 -0.73 0.25 17.58
CA ARG A 186 -0.04 1.21 16.73
C ARG A 186 -0.87 2.46 16.42
N GLY A 187 -2.05 2.59 17.03
CA GLY A 187 -2.94 3.72 16.78
C GLY A 187 -2.31 5.06 17.16
N THR A 188 -2.55 6.06 16.33
CA THR A 188 -1.98 7.42 16.44
C THR A 188 -3.01 8.48 16.84
N LEU A 189 -4.21 8.05 17.28
CA LEU A 189 -5.26 8.95 17.73
C LEU A 189 -4.85 9.66 19.02
N ALA A 190 -4.85 10.99 19.00
CA ALA A 190 -4.43 11.85 20.13
C ALA A 190 -5.58 12.55 20.86
N ASN A 191 -6.83 12.27 20.51
CA ASN A 191 -7.97 12.80 21.24
C ASN A 191 -8.02 12.24 22.67
N PRO A 192 -8.36 13.08 23.69
CA PRO A 192 -8.51 12.62 25.07
C PRO A 192 -9.57 11.54 25.27
N GLU A 193 -10.60 11.51 24.42
CA GLU A 193 -11.65 10.50 24.40
C GLU A 193 -11.12 9.10 24.08
N GLY A 194 -9.99 9.02 23.36
CA GLY A 194 -9.32 7.79 22.97
C GLY A 194 -10.13 6.90 22.05
N TYR A 195 -9.61 5.69 21.81
CA TYR A 195 -10.32 4.66 21.04
C TYR A 195 -11.48 4.09 21.85
N ARG A 196 -12.60 3.83 21.16
CA ARG A 196 -13.78 3.16 21.74
C ARG A 196 -14.31 2.17 20.72
N ASP A 197 -13.75 0.99 20.68
CA ASP A 197 -14.01 -0.05 19.70
C ASP A 197 -15.51 -0.20 19.38
N HIS A 198 -15.84 -0.03 18.09
CA HIS A 198 -17.19 -0.06 17.54
C HIS A 198 -18.22 0.90 18.21
N LYS A 199 -17.76 2.00 18.81
CA LYS A 199 -18.64 3.01 19.38
C LYS A 199 -18.51 4.33 18.66
N THR A 200 -19.64 4.91 18.30
CA THR A 200 -19.69 6.27 17.78
C THR A 200 -19.53 7.26 18.93
N ILE A 201 -18.59 8.19 18.80
CA ILE A 201 -18.24 9.24 19.75
C ILE A 201 -18.30 10.58 19.06
N ASP A 202 -18.74 11.60 19.79
CA ASP A 202 -18.58 13.00 19.39
C ASP A 202 -17.24 13.49 19.96
N TYR A 203 -16.21 13.54 19.13
CA TYR A 203 -14.88 14.02 19.50
C TYR A 203 -14.84 15.54 19.54
N ALA A 204 -14.28 16.07 20.61
CA ALA A 204 -14.10 17.52 20.76
C ALA A 204 -12.96 18.02 19.85
N GLN A 205 -13.17 19.18 19.23
CA GLN A 205 -12.13 19.85 18.45
C GLN A 205 -10.89 20.11 19.30
N GLN A 206 -9.72 19.78 18.76
CA GLN A 206 -8.43 20.06 19.39
C GLN A 206 -7.78 21.27 18.72
N ASN A 207 -7.07 22.08 19.50
CA ASN A 207 -6.39 23.29 19.01
C ASN A 207 -5.02 22.99 18.38
N SER A 208 -4.47 21.81 18.64
CA SER A 208 -3.17 21.40 18.11
C SER A 208 -3.09 19.88 18.02
N VAL A 209 -2.27 19.40 17.13
CA VAL A 209 -1.91 17.99 16.99
C VAL A 209 -0.39 17.88 16.90
N ALA A 210 0.18 16.90 17.58
CA ALA A 210 1.61 16.61 17.48
C ALA A 210 1.92 15.93 16.15
N ASP A 211 3.15 16.09 15.67
CA ASP A 211 3.62 15.36 14.48
C ASP A 211 3.49 13.85 14.66
N GLY A 212 3.07 13.16 13.62
CA GLY A 212 2.81 11.73 13.65
C GLY A 212 1.54 11.32 14.43
N HIS A 213 0.62 12.27 14.68
CA HIS A 213 -0.66 12.00 15.34
C HIS A 213 -1.84 12.55 14.54
N VAL A 214 -3.01 11.96 14.79
CA VAL A 214 -4.29 12.44 14.25
C VAL A 214 -5.24 12.82 15.39
N VAL A 215 -6.02 13.88 15.19
CA VAL A 215 -7.13 14.26 16.06
C VAL A 215 -8.41 14.36 15.25
N LEU A 216 -9.50 13.89 15.81
CA LEU A 216 -10.82 13.94 15.23
C LEU A 216 -11.62 15.10 15.82
N SER A 217 -12.50 15.69 15.02
CA SER A 217 -13.52 16.62 15.43
C SER A 217 -14.85 16.17 14.88
N GLY A 218 -15.90 16.18 15.71
CA GLY A 218 -17.22 15.73 15.33
C GLY A 218 -17.45 14.23 15.56
N ARG A 219 -18.32 13.64 14.77
CA ARG A 219 -18.89 12.32 15.06
C ARG A 219 -18.19 11.21 14.30
N TRP A 220 -17.46 10.35 15.02
CA TRP A 220 -16.70 9.24 14.46
C TRP A 220 -16.88 7.97 15.27
N GLU A 221 -16.67 6.85 14.60
CA GLU A 221 -16.52 5.51 15.19
C GLU A 221 -15.11 5.05 14.91
N THR A 222 -14.41 4.58 15.93
CA THR A 222 -13.09 3.94 15.77
C THR A 222 -13.26 2.45 15.87
N ASP A 223 -12.60 1.72 15.00
CA ASP A 223 -12.50 0.28 15.07
C ASP A 223 -11.03 -0.18 14.97
N LYS A 224 -10.84 -1.49 14.90
CA LYS A 224 -9.52 -2.10 14.79
C LYS A 224 -8.73 -1.61 13.56
N ASN A 225 -9.38 -1.40 12.42
CA ASN A 225 -8.70 -1.07 11.17
C ASN A 225 -8.55 0.44 10.97
N GLY A 226 -9.52 1.25 11.43
CA GLY A 226 -9.50 2.66 11.12
C GLY A 226 -10.52 3.51 11.86
N MET A 227 -10.79 4.68 11.33
CA MET A 227 -11.80 5.61 11.81
C MET A 227 -12.87 5.81 10.75
N ILE A 228 -14.15 5.66 11.16
CA ILE A 228 -15.31 5.74 10.28
C ILE A 228 -16.08 7.01 10.61
N TYR A 229 -16.28 7.86 9.62
CA TYR A 229 -17.12 9.04 9.78
C TYR A 229 -18.59 8.64 10.00
N ARG A 230 -19.22 9.22 11.05
CA ARG A 230 -20.61 8.97 11.44
C ARG A 230 -21.43 10.25 11.55
N GLY A 231 -20.92 11.33 10.98
CA GLY A 231 -21.62 12.61 10.98
C GLY A 231 -22.93 12.56 10.22
N LYS A 232 -23.81 13.53 10.55
CA LYS A 232 -25.14 13.64 9.94
C LYS A 232 -25.14 14.45 8.63
N HIS A 233 -23.98 14.93 8.22
CA HIS A 233 -23.88 15.74 7.02
C HIS A 233 -24.35 14.91 5.81
N LYS A 234 -25.27 15.47 5.04
CA LYS A 234 -25.78 14.88 3.82
C LYS A 234 -25.56 15.88 2.70
N GLY A 235 -24.67 15.55 1.81
CA GLY A 235 -24.45 16.38 0.63
C GLY A 235 -23.02 16.25 0.11
N GLU A 236 -22.75 16.96 -0.98
CA GLU A 236 -21.44 17.03 -1.59
C GLU A 236 -20.55 18.15 -0.99
N GLU A 237 -21.08 18.86 0.01
CA GLU A 237 -20.38 19.96 0.68
C GLU A 237 -19.59 19.44 1.89
N PRO A 238 -18.40 20.02 2.21
CA PRO A 238 -17.69 19.68 3.44
C PRO A 238 -18.47 20.19 4.66
N GLY A 239 -18.63 19.31 5.66
CA GLY A 239 -19.17 19.68 6.97
C GLY A 239 -18.12 20.39 7.84
N SER A 240 -18.45 20.56 9.13
CA SER A 240 -17.50 21.05 10.14
C SER A 240 -16.64 19.94 10.73
N ASP A 241 -17.15 18.70 10.67
CA ASP A 241 -16.46 17.53 11.23
C ASP A 241 -15.25 17.18 10.35
N HIS A 242 -14.11 16.93 10.96
CA HIS A 242 -12.88 16.67 10.22
C HIS A 242 -11.87 15.85 11.04
N ALA A 243 -10.91 15.26 10.35
CA ALA A 243 -9.69 14.75 10.95
C ALA A 243 -8.55 15.70 10.65
N THR A 244 -7.70 15.99 11.64
CA THR A 244 -6.50 16.82 11.47
C THR A 244 -5.28 16.02 11.85
N MET A 245 -4.22 16.15 11.06
CA MET A 245 -2.90 15.60 11.37
C MET A 245 -1.80 16.58 11.03
N GLN A 246 -0.66 16.42 11.70
CA GLN A 246 0.60 17.08 11.38
C GLN A 246 1.58 16.04 10.86
N TYR A 247 2.30 16.35 9.78
CA TYR A 247 3.30 15.47 9.20
C TYR A 247 4.43 16.27 8.54
N HIS A 248 5.53 15.63 8.27
CA HIS A 248 6.61 16.16 7.44
C HIS A 248 6.96 15.15 6.34
N ALA A 249 6.77 15.56 5.11
CA ALA A 249 7.02 14.78 3.90
C ALA A 249 6.85 15.66 2.66
N ARG A 250 7.09 15.09 1.48
CA ARG A 250 6.65 15.62 0.17
C ARG A 250 5.29 15.08 -0.23
N GLU A 251 5.03 13.83 0.12
CA GLU A 251 3.87 13.07 -0.35
C GLU A 251 3.05 12.57 0.82
N LEU A 252 1.74 12.61 0.64
CA LEU A 252 0.77 12.03 1.56
C LEU A 252 -0.12 11.06 0.81
N TYR A 253 -0.21 9.85 1.33
CA TYR A 253 -1.10 8.79 0.89
C TYR A 253 -2.02 8.39 2.03
N SER A 254 -3.17 7.82 1.68
CA SER A 254 -4.09 7.28 2.68
C SER A 254 -4.76 6.02 2.15
N VAL A 255 -4.80 4.99 2.97
CA VAL A 255 -5.68 3.84 2.72
C VAL A 255 -7.07 4.20 3.21
N MET A 256 -8.03 4.16 2.31
CA MET A 256 -9.41 4.51 2.58
C MET A 256 -10.38 3.53 1.94
N ASN A 257 -11.54 3.40 2.57
CA ASN A 257 -12.61 2.58 2.06
C ASN A 257 -14.00 3.14 2.48
N LEU A 258 -15.05 2.39 2.22
CA LEU A 258 -16.40 2.73 2.61
C LEU A 258 -16.98 1.61 3.47
N ALA A 259 -17.28 1.90 4.73
CA ALA A 259 -18.06 1.00 5.58
C ALA A 259 -19.50 0.86 5.08
N LYS A 260 -20.01 1.86 4.34
CA LYS A 260 -21.29 1.82 3.65
C LYS A 260 -21.33 2.82 2.48
N GLY A 261 -22.28 2.60 1.56
CA GLY A 261 -22.45 3.47 0.40
C GLY A 261 -21.67 2.98 -0.82
N ARG A 262 -21.70 3.79 -1.89
CA ARG A 262 -20.99 3.48 -3.15
C ARG A 262 -19.89 4.47 -3.51
N ALA A 263 -19.98 5.66 -2.95
CA ALA A 263 -19.00 6.71 -3.10
C ALA A 263 -19.16 7.73 -1.99
N ALA A 264 -18.04 8.32 -1.57
CA ALA A 264 -18.01 9.45 -0.64
C ALA A 264 -16.88 10.40 -1.03
N ARG A 265 -17.14 11.71 -0.94
CA ARG A 265 -16.08 12.71 -1.11
C ARG A 265 -15.41 12.97 0.24
N LEU A 266 -14.08 13.12 0.17
CA LEU A 266 -13.25 13.62 1.25
C LEU A 266 -12.59 14.89 0.77
N TYR A 267 -12.95 16.04 1.33
CA TYR A 267 -12.31 17.31 1.03
C TYR A 267 -11.01 17.46 1.83
N ILE A 268 -10.01 18.10 1.21
CA ILE A 268 -8.65 18.13 1.73
C ILE A 268 -8.17 19.57 1.76
N LYS A 269 -7.68 20.01 2.92
CA LYS A 269 -6.91 21.23 3.04
C LYS A 269 -5.53 20.94 3.60
N GLN A 270 -4.54 21.64 3.09
CA GLN A 270 -3.19 21.66 3.63
C GLN A 270 -2.85 23.09 4.04
N ASP A 271 -2.38 23.27 5.27
CA ASP A 271 -2.03 24.58 5.85
C ASP A 271 -3.20 25.59 5.73
N GLY A 272 -4.42 25.08 6.01
CA GLY A 272 -5.66 25.84 5.99
C GLY A 272 -6.21 26.20 4.61
N LYS A 273 -5.59 25.73 3.51
CA LYS A 273 -6.00 26.03 2.13
C LYS A 273 -6.30 24.75 1.36
N TYR A 274 -7.27 24.79 0.44
CA TYR A 274 -7.46 23.72 -0.51
C TYR A 274 -6.22 23.53 -1.38
N LEU A 275 -5.96 22.28 -1.78
CA LEU A 275 -4.86 21.94 -2.67
C LEU A 275 -5.06 22.58 -4.05
N THR A 276 -3.96 22.80 -4.73
CA THR A 276 -3.91 23.36 -6.09
C THR A 276 -3.31 22.35 -7.06
N ALA A 277 -3.27 22.66 -8.33
CA ALA A 277 -2.59 21.83 -9.33
C ALA A 277 -1.10 21.61 -9.02
N ALA A 278 -0.49 22.49 -8.20
CA ALA A 278 0.94 22.42 -7.86
C ALA A 278 1.27 21.42 -6.75
N ASN A 279 0.28 21.05 -5.90
CA ASN A 279 0.52 20.19 -4.73
C ASN A 279 -0.54 19.10 -4.52
N LYS A 280 -1.52 18.96 -5.42
CA LYS A 280 -2.49 17.87 -5.35
C LYS A 280 -1.88 16.53 -5.76
N GLY A 281 -2.26 15.45 -5.07
CA GLY A 281 -1.98 14.10 -5.50
C GLY A 281 -2.81 13.67 -6.71
N ALA A 282 -2.47 12.54 -7.29
CA ALA A 282 -3.08 12.04 -8.52
C ALA A 282 -4.59 11.79 -8.42
N ASP A 283 -5.06 11.33 -7.25
CA ASP A 283 -6.47 11.01 -7.02
C ASP A 283 -7.32 12.24 -6.68
N VAL A 284 -6.70 13.40 -6.49
CA VAL A 284 -7.40 14.61 -6.07
C VAL A 284 -7.94 15.39 -7.27
N THR A 285 -9.21 15.71 -7.20
CA THR A 285 -9.92 16.61 -8.12
C THR A 285 -10.10 17.98 -7.47
N ILE A 286 -10.05 19.03 -8.27
CA ILE A 286 -10.39 20.40 -7.87
C ILE A 286 -11.71 20.74 -8.56
N ASP A 287 -12.73 21.10 -7.78
CA ASP A 287 -14.04 21.46 -8.32
C ASP A 287 -14.08 22.89 -8.87
N SER A 288 -15.26 23.30 -9.40
CA SER A 288 -15.46 24.64 -9.97
C SER A 288 -15.36 25.77 -8.93
N GLU A 289 -15.43 25.45 -7.64
CA GLU A 289 -15.28 26.40 -6.55
C GLU A 289 -13.85 26.45 -5.99
N GLY A 290 -12.93 25.69 -6.61
CA GLY A 290 -11.53 25.59 -6.20
C GLY A 290 -11.29 24.69 -4.99
N ARG A 291 -12.26 23.86 -4.58
CA ARG A 291 -12.12 22.92 -3.47
C ARG A 291 -11.49 21.63 -3.94
N SER A 292 -10.47 21.18 -3.24
CA SER A 292 -9.81 19.90 -3.51
C SER A 292 -10.50 18.76 -2.75
N TYR A 293 -10.80 17.66 -3.45
CA TYR A 293 -11.38 16.46 -2.86
C TYR A 293 -10.91 15.20 -3.57
N VAL A 294 -10.99 14.08 -2.88
CA VAL A 294 -10.91 12.73 -3.44
C VAL A 294 -12.25 12.04 -3.35
N GLU A 295 -12.61 11.28 -4.36
CA GLU A 295 -13.81 10.44 -4.35
C GLU A 295 -13.44 9.00 -4.00
N VAL A 296 -13.78 8.58 -2.77
CA VAL A 296 -13.56 7.22 -2.29
C VAL A 296 -14.68 6.33 -2.80
N ARG A 297 -14.35 5.26 -3.52
CA ARG A 297 -15.31 4.30 -4.10
C ARG A 297 -15.02 2.86 -3.70
N GLU A 298 -13.78 2.56 -3.41
CA GLU A 298 -13.29 1.20 -3.14
C GLU A 298 -12.13 1.23 -2.15
N PRO A 299 -11.86 0.14 -1.44
CA PRO A 299 -10.67 0.01 -0.61
C PRO A 299 -9.43 0.05 -1.47
N ARG A 300 -8.60 1.07 -1.29
CA ARG A 300 -7.27 1.19 -1.89
C ARG A 300 -6.46 2.31 -1.27
N LEU A 301 -5.20 2.39 -1.65
CA LEU A 301 -4.37 3.56 -1.43
C LEU A 301 -4.80 4.69 -2.36
N TYR A 302 -4.93 5.89 -1.79
CA TYR A 302 -5.24 7.15 -2.48
C TYR A 302 -4.08 8.13 -2.35
N TYR A 303 -3.73 8.76 -3.47
CA TYR A 303 -2.66 9.75 -3.57
C TYR A 303 -3.24 11.13 -3.30
N LEU A 304 -2.98 11.69 -2.09
CA LEU A 304 -3.64 12.91 -1.61
C LEU A 304 -2.83 14.17 -1.87
N VAL A 305 -1.54 14.17 -1.54
CA VAL A 305 -0.66 15.33 -1.69
C VAL A 305 0.63 14.93 -2.39
N GLN A 306 1.12 15.83 -3.22
CA GLN A 306 2.44 15.75 -3.85
C GLN A 306 3.06 17.15 -3.90
N SER A 307 3.84 17.50 -2.90
CA SER A 307 4.55 18.78 -2.80
C SER A 307 5.88 18.72 -3.55
N SER A 308 6.31 19.85 -4.12
CA SER A 308 7.61 19.98 -4.80
C SER A 308 8.78 19.88 -3.85
N GLU A 309 8.58 20.21 -2.56
CA GLU A 309 9.61 20.25 -1.54
C GLU A 309 9.18 19.47 -0.30
N PHE A 310 10.18 18.94 0.42
CA PHE A 310 10.00 18.37 1.75
C PHE A 310 9.66 19.47 2.74
N GLY A 311 8.61 19.28 3.54
CA GLY A 311 8.17 20.27 4.49
C GLY A 311 7.30 19.70 5.61
N SER A 312 7.07 20.50 6.64
CA SER A 312 6.11 20.20 7.70
C SER A 312 4.79 20.87 7.36
N HIS A 313 3.70 20.08 7.40
CA HIS A 313 2.37 20.50 6.98
C HIS A 313 1.30 20.04 7.96
N ALA A 314 0.26 20.85 8.11
CA ALA A 314 -0.99 20.43 8.72
C ALA A 314 -2.01 20.07 7.63
N VAL A 315 -2.64 18.90 7.74
CA VAL A 315 -3.72 18.49 6.83
C VAL A 315 -5.02 18.32 7.58
N GLU A 316 -6.08 18.86 7.00
CA GLU A 316 -7.45 18.73 7.46
C GLU A 316 -8.27 17.97 6.42
N LEU A 317 -8.99 16.93 6.85
CA LEU A 317 -9.76 16.01 6.02
C LEU A 317 -11.23 16.08 6.42
N PHE A 318 -12.09 16.55 5.52
CA PHE A 318 -13.51 16.79 5.75
C PHE A 318 -14.36 15.76 4.99
N PRO A 319 -14.87 14.69 5.64
CA PRO A 319 -15.76 13.74 4.99
C PRO A 319 -17.12 14.36 4.65
N ALA A 320 -17.61 14.12 3.44
CA ALA A 320 -18.92 14.60 3.01
C ALA A 320 -20.05 13.59 3.18
N ALA A 321 -19.77 12.35 3.55
CA ALA A 321 -20.78 11.32 3.73
C ALA A 321 -20.45 10.33 4.84
N ASP A 322 -21.47 9.92 5.58
CA ASP A 322 -21.41 8.87 6.59
C ASP A 322 -20.93 7.55 5.99
N GLY A 323 -20.01 6.88 6.68
CA GLY A 323 -19.45 5.59 6.28
C GLY A 323 -18.13 5.67 5.54
N LEU A 324 -17.59 6.87 5.26
CA LEU A 324 -16.21 6.99 4.81
C LEU A 324 -15.27 6.52 5.93
N MET A 325 -14.37 5.62 5.59
CA MET A 325 -13.40 5.04 6.51
C MET A 325 -11.98 5.39 6.07
N ILE A 326 -11.14 5.75 7.02
CA ILE A 326 -9.73 6.01 6.85
C ILE A 326 -8.97 5.00 7.71
N ASP A 327 -8.08 4.21 7.09
CA ASP A 327 -7.37 3.12 7.74
C ASP A 327 -5.95 3.53 8.16
N SER A 328 -5.20 4.17 7.24
CA SER A 328 -3.83 4.63 7.52
C SER A 328 -3.44 5.85 6.69
N PHE A 329 -2.34 6.47 7.10
CA PHE A 329 -1.61 7.48 6.34
C PHE A 329 -0.17 7.04 6.18
N THR A 330 0.32 7.10 4.93
CA THR A 330 1.71 6.84 4.60
C THR A 330 2.31 8.07 3.94
N PHE A 331 3.58 8.29 4.19
CA PHE A 331 4.28 9.49 3.77
C PHE A 331 5.45 9.12 2.87
N GLY A 332 5.68 9.94 1.84
CA GLY A 332 6.76 9.74 0.89
C GLY A 332 7.66 10.95 0.78
N ASN A 333 8.90 10.69 0.40
CA ASN A 333 9.88 11.72 0.12
C ASN A 333 10.53 11.48 -1.25
N ASN A 334 9.71 11.08 -2.24
CA ASN A 334 10.20 10.82 -3.57
C ASN A 334 10.50 12.14 -4.30
N CYS A 335 11.75 12.39 -4.61
CA CYS A 335 12.16 13.52 -5.43
C CYS A 335 12.25 13.19 -6.94
N GLN A 336 11.93 11.97 -7.32
CA GLN A 336 11.77 11.57 -8.72
C GLN A 336 10.27 11.59 -9.06
N THR A 337 9.84 12.61 -9.77
CA THR A 337 8.43 12.91 -10.07
C THR A 337 7.69 11.84 -10.88
N ASP A 338 8.38 10.82 -11.41
CA ASP A 338 7.81 9.87 -12.37
C ASP A 338 7.26 8.59 -11.75
N PHE A 339 7.45 8.32 -10.45
CA PHE A 339 7.04 7.07 -9.81
C PHE A 339 5.58 7.03 -9.36
N ALA A 340 4.96 8.17 -9.09
CA ALA A 340 3.61 8.25 -8.53
C ALA A 340 2.48 7.97 -9.53
N HIS A 341 2.77 7.84 -10.82
CA HIS A 341 1.75 7.85 -11.88
C HIS A 341 1.82 6.67 -12.87
N ARG A 342 2.54 5.60 -12.51
CA ARG A 342 2.63 4.44 -13.42
C ARG A 342 2.03 3.19 -12.84
#